data_aa88d7a172d9d26cf9ff993aaf54a47a
#
_entry.id   aa88d7a172d9d26cf9ff993aaf54a47a
#
_cell.length_a   1.000
_cell.length_b   1.000
_cell.length_c   1.000
_cell.angle_alpha   90.00
_cell.angle_beta   90.00
_cell.angle_gamma   90.00
#
_symmetry.space_group_name_H-M   'P 1'
#
loop_
_entity.id
_entity.type
_entity.pdbx_description
1 polymer ?
#
loop_
_entity_poly.entity_id
_entity_poly.type
_entity_poly.pdbx_seq_one_letter_code
_entity_poly.pdbx_strand_id
1 'polypeptide(L)'
;GCHISRALLKKFHDPEHIYYAEYEQLLQIKGIGPKRAKLIYNTKCLSQAEKIMENCHKHKIKIMTINDDIYPKKAKMFDDMPIIMYYKGTPTPDVMNQKSVAIVGARRCSRQARQTAIDLAVALSDKGITIVSGMAKGIDSYAQTACLKNEGYTIAVLGNGLDICYPTEHEKLMDQIEKNGMLLSEYEPGIKPQKVYFPRRNRIIAALSDEIIVVEAKKGSGALITAQYGENYHRKVIRLM
;
A
#
# COMPACT_ATOMS: atom_id res chain seq x y z
N GLY A 1 4.93 14.23 -5.57
CA GLY A 1 4.04 13.41 -4.73
C GLY A 1 2.69 13.19 -5.41
N CYS A 2 1.86 12.30 -4.87
CA CYS A 2 0.64 11.78 -5.51
C CYS A 2 -0.29 12.85 -6.11
N HIS A 3 -0.61 13.91 -5.38
CA HIS A 3 -1.46 15.00 -5.89
C HIS A 3 -0.92 15.66 -7.16
N ILE A 4 0.40 15.85 -7.26
CA ILE A 4 1.01 16.45 -8.43
C ILE A 4 0.99 15.50 -9.61
N SER A 5 1.35 14.24 -9.39
CA SER A 5 1.33 13.23 -10.44
C SER A 5 -0.10 13.06 -11.02
N ARG A 6 -1.11 13.09 -10.16
CA ARG A 6 -2.52 13.07 -10.59
C ARG A 6 -2.92 14.34 -11.34
N ALA A 7 -2.48 15.52 -10.88
CA ALA A 7 -2.76 16.77 -11.59
C ALA A 7 -2.11 16.81 -12.98
N LEU A 8 -0.88 16.27 -13.10
CA LEU A 8 -0.19 16.10 -14.38
C LEU A 8 -0.98 15.18 -15.31
N LEU A 9 -1.34 13.98 -14.86
CA LEU A 9 -2.13 13.04 -15.67
C LEU A 9 -3.50 13.61 -16.06
N LYS A 10 -4.15 14.36 -15.16
CA LYS A 10 -5.43 15.01 -15.49
C LYS A 10 -5.28 16.07 -16.58
N LYS A 11 -4.16 16.78 -16.64
CA LYS A 11 -3.91 17.84 -17.64
C LYS A 11 -3.43 17.28 -18.97
N PHE A 12 -2.50 16.32 -18.93
CA PHE A 12 -1.81 15.80 -20.13
C PHE A 12 -2.36 14.46 -20.64
N HIS A 13 -3.20 13.79 -19.84
CA HIS A 13 -3.86 12.51 -20.12
C HIS A 13 -2.96 11.28 -20.13
N ASP A 14 -1.71 11.39 -20.55
CA ASP A 14 -0.74 10.30 -20.56
C ASP A 14 0.67 10.72 -20.11
N PRO A 15 1.53 9.75 -19.74
CA PRO A 15 2.88 10.02 -19.29
C PRO A 15 3.80 10.58 -20.36
N GLU A 16 3.58 10.25 -21.64
CA GLU A 16 4.42 10.71 -22.75
C GLU A 16 4.28 12.21 -22.96
N HIS A 17 3.04 12.73 -22.97
CA HIS A 17 2.79 14.17 -23.02
C HIS A 17 3.35 14.90 -21.80
N ILE A 18 3.36 14.28 -20.62
CA ILE A 18 4.03 14.86 -19.42
C ILE A 18 5.53 14.92 -19.63
N TYR A 19 6.13 13.89 -20.23
CA TYR A 19 7.57 13.83 -20.49
C TYR A 19 8.00 14.91 -21.48
N TYR A 20 7.23 15.18 -22.53
CA TYR A 20 7.54 16.21 -23.54
C TYR A 20 6.95 17.59 -23.18
N ALA A 21 6.26 17.75 -22.04
CA ALA A 21 5.70 19.03 -21.67
C ALA A 21 6.75 20.12 -21.50
N GLU A 22 6.46 21.31 -22.04
CA GLU A 22 7.29 22.49 -21.88
C GLU A 22 7.13 23.12 -20.49
N TYR A 23 8.14 23.91 -20.09
CA TYR A 23 8.18 24.54 -18.76
C TYR A 23 6.93 25.37 -18.47
N GLU A 24 6.48 26.18 -19.42
CA GLU A 24 5.31 27.05 -19.33
C GLU A 24 4.01 26.26 -19.13
N GLN A 25 3.90 25.10 -19.78
CA GLN A 25 2.74 24.20 -19.62
C GLN A 25 2.69 23.61 -18.22
N LEU A 26 3.84 23.27 -17.64
CA LEU A 26 3.94 22.76 -16.27
C LEU A 26 3.53 23.81 -15.24
N LEU A 27 3.84 25.09 -15.46
CA LEU A 27 3.46 26.20 -14.59
C LEU A 27 1.94 26.43 -14.52
N GLN A 28 1.19 26.04 -15.54
CA GLN A 28 -0.27 26.15 -15.56
C GLN A 28 -0.98 25.17 -14.61
N ILE A 29 -0.24 24.20 -14.06
CA ILE A 29 -0.82 23.15 -13.22
C ILE A 29 -0.92 23.63 -11.77
N LYS A 30 -2.12 23.59 -11.21
CA LYS A 30 -2.36 23.96 -9.81
C LYS A 30 -1.45 23.16 -8.87
N GLY A 31 -0.66 23.85 -8.06
CA GLY A 31 0.29 23.24 -7.11
C GLY A 31 1.71 23.01 -7.66
N ILE A 32 1.98 23.38 -8.93
CA ILE A 32 3.32 23.38 -9.52
C ILE A 32 3.79 24.84 -9.65
N GLY A 33 4.64 25.27 -8.71
CA GLY A 33 5.33 26.54 -8.80
C GLY A 33 6.66 26.44 -9.57
N PRO A 34 7.36 27.58 -9.81
CA PRO A 34 8.57 27.64 -10.65
C PRO A 34 9.66 26.64 -10.28
N LYS A 35 9.93 26.47 -8.99
CA LYS A 35 10.96 25.50 -8.52
C LYS A 35 10.62 24.06 -8.93
N ARG A 36 9.36 23.69 -8.82
CA ARG A 36 8.88 22.34 -9.11
C ARG A 36 8.73 22.09 -10.61
N ALA A 37 8.26 23.08 -11.37
CA ALA A 37 8.24 23.04 -12.82
C ALA A 37 9.65 22.83 -13.39
N LYS A 38 10.63 23.62 -12.91
CA LYS A 38 12.04 23.47 -13.29
C LYS A 38 12.62 22.10 -12.94
N LEU A 39 12.25 21.55 -11.76
CA LEU A 39 12.67 20.21 -11.38
C LEU A 39 12.11 19.16 -12.35
N ILE A 40 10.80 19.17 -12.63
CA ILE A 40 10.17 18.22 -13.56
C ILE A 40 10.77 18.34 -14.95
N TYR A 41 10.94 19.55 -15.45
CA TYR A 41 11.48 19.82 -16.80
C TYR A 41 12.92 19.34 -16.95
N ASN A 42 13.79 19.56 -15.95
CA ASN A 42 15.21 19.24 -16.00
C ASN A 42 15.56 17.81 -15.58
N THR A 43 14.68 17.08 -14.91
CA THR A 43 14.96 15.72 -14.40
C THR A 43 14.29 14.60 -15.19
N LYS A 44 14.06 14.84 -16.48
CA LYS A 44 13.54 13.83 -17.41
C LYS A 44 14.64 12.81 -17.72
N CYS A 45 14.71 11.75 -16.90
CA CYS A 45 15.78 10.75 -16.99
C CYS A 45 15.22 9.36 -17.23
N LEU A 46 15.23 8.88 -18.47
CA LEU A 46 14.79 7.54 -18.84
C LEU A 46 15.70 6.45 -18.25
N SER A 47 17.02 6.71 -18.15
CA SER A 47 17.94 5.69 -17.63
C SER A 47 17.70 5.34 -16.16
N GLN A 48 17.09 6.23 -15.36
CA GLN A 48 16.66 5.89 -14.02
C GLN A 48 15.44 4.98 -14.05
N ALA A 49 14.48 5.25 -14.92
CA ALA A 49 13.31 4.42 -15.09
C ALA A 49 13.68 3.01 -15.58
N GLU A 50 14.62 2.91 -16.53
CA GLU A 50 15.16 1.63 -17.03
C GLU A 50 15.78 0.82 -15.89
N LYS A 51 16.62 1.43 -15.05
CA LYS A 51 17.20 0.77 -13.86
C LYS A 51 16.13 0.26 -12.87
N ILE A 52 15.06 1.02 -12.66
CA ILE A 52 13.95 0.59 -11.82
C ILE A 52 13.27 -0.63 -12.45
N MET A 53 13.02 -0.62 -13.76
CA MET A 53 12.41 -1.74 -14.49
C MET A 53 13.31 -2.98 -14.46
N GLU A 54 14.61 -2.84 -14.66
CA GLU A 54 15.59 -3.93 -14.54
C GLU A 54 15.58 -4.55 -13.13
N ASN A 55 15.56 -3.72 -12.09
CA ASN A 55 15.46 -4.18 -10.71
C ASN A 55 14.12 -4.88 -10.44
N CYS A 56 13.03 -4.35 -10.98
CA CYS A 56 11.73 -5.02 -10.90
C CYS A 56 11.79 -6.40 -11.54
N HIS A 57 12.33 -6.53 -12.73
CA HIS A 57 12.48 -7.80 -13.44
C HIS A 57 13.36 -8.78 -12.65
N LYS A 58 14.53 -8.35 -12.19
CA LYS A 58 15.47 -9.14 -11.38
C LYS A 58 14.82 -9.75 -10.13
N HIS A 59 13.99 -8.98 -9.44
CA HIS A 59 13.33 -9.39 -8.20
C HIS A 59 11.90 -9.91 -8.40
N LYS A 60 11.45 -10.15 -9.65
CA LYS A 60 10.10 -10.59 -10.01
C LYS A 60 9.00 -9.68 -9.44
N ILE A 61 9.29 -8.39 -9.36
CA ILE A 61 8.35 -7.35 -8.92
C ILE A 61 7.61 -6.84 -10.15
N LYS A 62 6.30 -6.78 -10.06
CA LYS A 62 5.43 -6.21 -11.09
C LYS A 62 5.04 -4.79 -10.74
N ILE A 63 4.69 -4.01 -11.75
CA ILE A 63 4.24 -2.62 -11.60
C ILE A 63 2.76 -2.59 -11.95
N MET A 64 1.96 -1.89 -11.15
CA MET A 64 0.59 -1.51 -11.50
C MET A 64 0.46 0.01 -11.54
N THR A 65 -0.30 0.50 -12.48
CA THR A 65 -0.63 1.92 -12.63
C THR A 65 -2.09 2.16 -12.30
N ILE A 66 -2.44 3.41 -12.05
CA ILE A 66 -3.83 3.81 -11.77
C ILE A 66 -4.81 3.47 -12.90
N ASN A 67 -4.31 3.17 -14.11
CA ASN A 67 -5.12 2.84 -15.28
C ASN A 67 -5.33 1.33 -15.45
N ASP A 68 -4.61 0.49 -14.69
CA ASP A 68 -4.73 -0.97 -14.79
C ASP A 68 -5.98 -1.47 -14.06
N ASP A 69 -6.62 -2.51 -14.61
CA ASP A 69 -7.83 -3.12 -14.04
C ASP A 69 -7.62 -3.71 -12.65
N ILE A 70 -6.38 -4.14 -12.37
CA ILE A 70 -5.98 -4.64 -11.04
C ILE A 70 -5.76 -3.53 -10.02
N TYR A 71 -5.75 -2.23 -10.43
CA TYR A 71 -5.66 -1.14 -9.46
C TYR A 71 -6.97 -1.01 -8.70
N PRO A 72 -6.95 -1.08 -7.34
CA PRO A 72 -8.17 -1.13 -6.54
C PRO A 72 -9.06 0.10 -6.76
N LYS A 73 -10.28 -0.10 -7.27
CA LYS A 73 -11.23 0.99 -7.53
C LYS A 73 -11.48 1.84 -6.29
N LYS A 74 -11.61 1.20 -5.12
CA LYS A 74 -11.82 1.88 -3.83
C LYS A 74 -10.65 2.77 -3.39
N ALA A 75 -9.42 2.48 -3.83
CA ALA A 75 -8.24 3.31 -3.56
C ALA A 75 -8.11 4.43 -4.61
N LYS A 76 -8.53 4.19 -5.85
CA LYS A 76 -8.49 5.18 -6.94
C LYS A 76 -9.24 6.47 -6.62
N MET A 77 -10.23 6.40 -5.74
CA MET A 77 -11.07 7.55 -5.33
C MET A 77 -10.31 8.63 -4.56
N PHE A 78 -9.16 8.31 -3.95
CA PHE A 78 -8.42 9.24 -3.07
C PHE A 78 -7.22 9.84 -3.78
N ASP A 79 -7.12 11.17 -3.76
CA ASP A 79 -6.08 11.92 -4.49
C ASP A 79 -4.66 11.73 -3.94
N ASP A 80 -4.52 11.25 -2.72
CA ASP A 80 -3.23 10.96 -2.09
C ASP A 80 -2.72 9.54 -2.36
N MET A 81 -3.46 8.72 -3.12
CA MET A 81 -3.00 7.40 -3.53
C MET A 81 -1.97 7.47 -4.67
N PRO A 82 -0.95 6.58 -4.64
CA PRO A 82 0.07 6.54 -5.67
C PRO A 82 -0.53 6.22 -7.05
N ILE A 83 -0.01 6.85 -8.11
CA ILE A 83 -0.39 6.51 -9.49
C ILE A 83 0.33 5.25 -9.99
N ILE A 84 1.42 4.87 -9.32
CA ILE A 84 2.21 3.66 -9.57
C ILE A 84 2.38 2.95 -8.24
N MET A 85 2.19 1.63 -8.23
CA MET A 85 2.51 0.74 -7.12
C MET A 85 3.26 -0.49 -7.62
N TYR A 86 4.11 -1.02 -6.78
CA TYR A 86 4.88 -2.23 -7.02
C TYR A 86 4.21 -3.39 -6.29
N TYR A 87 4.17 -4.57 -6.93
CA TYR A 87 3.54 -5.73 -6.31
C TYR A 87 4.24 -7.05 -6.63
N LYS A 88 4.04 -8.03 -5.74
CA LYS A 88 4.33 -9.45 -5.95
C LYS A 88 3.11 -10.27 -5.55
N GLY A 89 2.95 -11.43 -6.13
CA GLY A 89 1.78 -12.28 -5.91
C GLY A 89 0.83 -12.33 -7.08
N THR A 90 -0.41 -12.73 -6.83
CA THR A 90 -1.41 -13.05 -7.84
C THR A 90 -2.70 -12.24 -7.68
N PRO A 91 -2.67 -10.89 -7.84
CA PRO A 91 -3.90 -10.11 -7.81
C PRO A 91 -4.74 -10.39 -9.05
N THR A 92 -6.05 -10.45 -8.88
CA THR A 92 -7.03 -10.40 -9.95
C THR A 92 -7.94 -9.19 -9.75
N PRO A 93 -8.59 -8.66 -10.81
CA PRO A 93 -9.53 -7.55 -10.65
C PRO A 93 -10.63 -7.84 -9.63
N ASP A 94 -11.12 -9.07 -9.57
CA ASP A 94 -12.16 -9.51 -8.63
C ASP A 94 -11.67 -9.44 -7.19
N VAL A 95 -10.52 -10.05 -6.90
CA VAL A 95 -9.89 -10.01 -5.57
C VAL A 95 -9.58 -8.58 -5.11
N MET A 96 -9.10 -7.74 -6.00
CA MET A 96 -8.75 -6.36 -5.67
C MET A 96 -9.97 -5.47 -5.39
N ASN A 97 -11.15 -5.86 -5.88
CA ASN A 97 -12.40 -5.12 -5.71
C ASN A 97 -13.40 -5.77 -4.75
N GLN A 98 -13.15 -7.01 -4.30
CA GLN A 98 -13.99 -7.66 -3.30
C GLN A 98 -13.91 -6.97 -1.93
N LYS A 99 -14.80 -7.36 -1.01
CA LYS A 99 -14.81 -6.83 0.36
C LYS A 99 -13.48 -7.12 1.06
N SER A 100 -12.97 -6.12 1.77
CA SER A 100 -11.69 -6.21 2.45
C SER A 100 -11.72 -5.49 3.80
N VAL A 101 -11.02 -6.06 4.77
CA VAL A 101 -10.94 -5.54 6.14
C VAL A 101 -9.48 -5.38 6.55
N ALA A 102 -9.11 -4.19 7.03
CA ALA A 102 -7.82 -4.01 7.67
C ALA A 102 -7.86 -4.53 9.10
N ILE A 103 -6.90 -5.37 9.47
CA ILE A 103 -6.63 -5.74 10.86
C ILE A 103 -5.26 -5.18 11.23
N VAL A 104 -5.25 -4.22 12.15
CA VAL A 104 -4.03 -3.53 12.58
C VAL A 104 -3.98 -3.42 14.11
N GLY A 105 -2.77 -3.25 14.67
CA GLY A 105 -2.69 -3.11 16.11
C GLY A 105 -1.27 -3.00 16.65
N ALA A 106 -1.11 -3.31 17.93
CA ALA A 106 0.13 -3.20 18.67
C ALA A 106 1.20 -4.17 18.14
N ARG A 107 2.44 -3.69 18.01
CA ARG A 107 3.60 -4.54 17.69
C ARG A 107 3.98 -5.50 18.82
N ARG A 108 3.69 -5.09 20.06
CA ARG A 108 3.79 -5.90 21.29
C ARG A 108 2.39 -5.92 21.88
N CYS A 109 1.63 -6.95 21.55
CA CYS A 109 0.25 -7.11 21.98
C CYS A 109 0.12 -8.09 23.14
N SER A 110 -1.00 -7.99 23.86
CA SER A 110 -1.40 -8.98 24.88
C SER A 110 -1.72 -10.33 24.22
N ARG A 111 -1.75 -11.40 25.06
CA ARG A 111 -2.18 -12.74 24.59
C ARG A 111 -3.61 -12.73 24.09
N GLN A 112 -4.48 -12.00 24.78
CA GLN A 112 -5.89 -11.86 24.38
C GLN A 112 -6.02 -11.15 23.03
N ALA A 113 -5.35 -10.01 22.83
CA ALA A 113 -5.38 -9.27 21.57
C ALA A 113 -4.83 -10.10 20.40
N ARG A 114 -3.78 -10.90 20.66
CA ARG A 114 -3.27 -11.86 19.68
C ARG A 114 -4.34 -12.86 19.26
N GLN A 115 -5.03 -13.47 20.24
CA GLN A 115 -6.09 -14.45 19.94
C GLN A 115 -7.24 -13.79 19.19
N THR A 116 -7.68 -12.61 19.62
CA THR A 116 -8.71 -11.83 18.92
C THR A 116 -8.35 -11.55 17.46
N ALA A 117 -7.09 -11.19 17.17
CA ALA A 117 -6.65 -10.95 15.79
C ALA A 117 -6.69 -12.22 14.93
N ILE A 118 -6.31 -13.36 15.52
CA ILE A 118 -6.37 -14.67 14.86
C ILE A 118 -7.83 -15.06 14.56
N ASP A 119 -8.71 -15.00 15.55
CA ASP A 119 -10.10 -15.39 15.41
C ASP A 119 -10.85 -14.52 14.39
N LEU A 120 -10.59 -13.21 14.41
CA LEU A 120 -11.12 -12.27 13.42
C LEU A 120 -10.64 -12.60 12.01
N ALA A 121 -9.34 -12.88 11.84
CA ALA A 121 -8.79 -13.19 10.53
C ALA A 121 -9.39 -14.49 9.97
N VAL A 122 -9.55 -15.53 10.78
CA VAL A 122 -10.19 -16.79 10.39
C VAL A 122 -11.65 -16.53 9.99
N ALA A 123 -12.44 -15.91 10.88
CA ALA A 123 -13.86 -15.65 10.63
C ALA A 123 -14.14 -14.77 9.40
N LEU A 124 -13.22 -13.85 9.05
CA LEU A 124 -13.33 -13.04 7.85
C LEU A 124 -12.90 -13.82 6.61
N SER A 125 -11.85 -14.64 6.70
CA SER A 125 -11.39 -15.50 5.61
C SER A 125 -12.46 -16.54 5.22
N ASP A 126 -13.16 -17.13 6.17
CA ASP A 126 -14.28 -18.06 5.91
C ASP A 126 -15.40 -17.42 5.08
N LYS A 127 -15.50 -16.09 5.12
CA LYS A 127 -16.47 -15.32 4.33
C LYS A 127 -15.90 -14.80 3.01
N GLY A 128 -14.71 -15.21 2.62
CA GLY A 128 -14.02 -14.74 1.43
C GLY A 128 -13.60 -13.25 1.50
N ILE A 129 -13.47 -12.69 2.71
CA ILE A 129 -13.09 -11.28 2.88
C ILE A 129 -11.57 -11.16 2.92
N THR A 130 -11.02 -10.31 2.07
CA THR A 130 -9.57 -10.04 2.02
C THR A 130 -9.09 -9.33 3.29
N ILE A 131 -8.01 -9.86 3.89
CA ILE A 131 -7.35 -9.20 5.01
C ILE A 131 -6.25 -8.27 4.49
N VAL A 132 -6.32 -6.99 4.87
CA VAL A 132 -5.29 -6.01 4.54
C VAL A 132 -4.51 -5.65 5.80
N SER A 133 -3.19 -5.70 5.75
CA SER A 133 -2.37 -5.28 6.89
C SER A 133 -0.97 -4.82 6.44
N GLY A 134 -0.10 -4.53 7.40
CA GLY A 134 1.21 -3.96 7.14
C GLY A 134 2.39 -4.89 7.35
N MET A 135 2.17 -6.18 7.61
CA MET A 135 3.21 -7.15 7.92
C MET A 135 4.14 -6.70 9.07
N ALA A 136 3.65 -5.82 9.96
CA ALA A 136 4.39 -5.43 11.15
C ALA A 136 4.39 -6.56 12.20
N LYS A 137 5.32 -6.51 13.16
CA LYS A 137 5.30 -7.41 14.33
C LYS A 137 3.95 -7.30 15.05
N GLY A 138 3.52 -8.38 15.69
CA GLY A 138 2.32 -8.41 16.52
C GLY A 138 1.03 -8.59 15.71
N ILE A 139 0.03 -7.75 15.93
CA ILE A 139 -1.33 -7.94 15.39
C ILE A 139 -1.33 -8.16 13.87
N ASP A 140 -0.60 -7.34 13.13
CA ASP A 140 -0.53 -7.43 11.66
C ASP A 140 -0.10 -8.84 11.21
N SER A 141 1.03 -9.32 11.73
CA SER A 141 1.58 -10.62 11.35
C SER A 141 0.72 -11.80 11.84
N TYR A 142 0.09 -11.70 13.00
CA TYR A 142 -0.81 -12.74 13.49
C TYR A 142 -2.05 -12.87 12.62
N ALA A 143 -2.67 -11.75 12.26
CA ALA A 143 -3.85 -11.74 11.40
C ALA A 143 -3.53 -12.30 10.00
N GLN A 144 -2.42 -11.86 9.38
CA GLN A 144 -2.03 -12.33 8.06
C GLN A 144 -1.63 -13.80 8.06
N THR A 145 -0.92 -14.26 9.09
CA THR A 145 -0.57 -15.69 9.23
C THR A 145 -1.82 -16.56 9.43
N ALA A 146 -2.79 -16.12 10.23
CA ALA A 146 -4.03 -16.85 10.45
C ALA A 146 -4.88 -16.90 9.17
N CYS A 147 -4.99 -15.79 8.44
CA CYS A 147 -5.66 -15.73 7.15
C CYS A 147 -5.08 -16.74 6.15
N LEU A 148 -3.75 -16.77 5.99
CA LEU A 148 -3.08 -17.71 5.07
C LEU A 148 -3.24 -19.17 5.49
N LYS A 149 -3.19 -19.47 6.79
CA LYS A 149 -3.44 -20.84 7.32
C LYS A 149 -4.86 -21.30 7.09
N ASN A 150 -5.79 -20.36 6.98
CA ASN A 150 -7.20 -20.59 6.70
C ASN A 150 -7.53 -20.42 5.19
N GLU A 151 -6.51 -20.55 4.33
CA GLU A 151 -6.64 -20.46 2.87
C GLU A 151 -7.26 -19.15 2.37
N GLY A 152 -7.29 -18.11 3.21
CA GLY A 152 -7.80 -16.79 2.87
C GLY A 152 -6.76 -15.95 2.11
N TYR A 153 -7.25 -14.91 1.44
CA TYR A 153 -6.41 -13.96 0.71
C TYR A 153 -6.01 -12.77 1.58
N THR A 154 -4.71 -12.44 1.60
CA THR A 154 -4.21 -11.27 2.34
C THR A 154 -3.35 -10.37 1.48
N ILE A 155 -3.46 -9.05 1.72
CA ILE A 155 -2.63 -8.02 1.11
C ILE A 155 -1.72 -7.44 2.20
N ALA A 156 -0.42 -7.58 2.03
CA ALA A 156 0.57 -6.91 2.87
C ALA A 156 1.07 -5.64 2.16
N VAL A 157 0.74 -4.49 2.71
CA VAL A 157 1.28 -3.22 2.21
C VAL A 157 2.59 -2.94 2.94
N LEU A 158 3.69 -2.71 2.24
CA LEU A 158 5.02 -2.51 2.83
C LEU A 158 5.46 -1.04 2.78
N GLY A 159 6.32 -0.64 3.71
CA GLY A 159 6.90 0.70 3.78
C GLY A 159 8.33 0.76 3.24
N ASN A 160 8.68 -0.11 2.30
CA ASN A 160 9.99 -0.25 1.67
C ASN A 160 9.86 -0.99 0.34
N GLY A 161 10.93 -1.11 -0.43
CA GLY A 161 10.96 -1.91 -1.66
C GLY A 161 10.67 -3.39 -1.39
N LEU A 162 9.98 -4.05 -2.32
CA LEU A 162 9.52 -5.45 -2.17
C LEU A 162 10.64 -6.50 -2.30
N ASP A 163 11.85 -6.06 -2.59
CA ASP A 163 13.09 -6.86 -2.57
C ASP A 163 13.72 -6.95 -1.17
N ILE A 164 13.17 -6.22 -0.18
CA ILE A 164 13.69 -6.15 1.18
C ILE A 164 12.62 -6.62 2.16
N CYS A 165 12.88 -7.68 2.92
CA CYS A 165 11.99 -8.10 4.00
C CYS A 165 12.19 -7.23 5.25
N TYR A 166 11.11 -6.64 5.74
CA TYR A 166 11.10 -5.90 7.01
C TYR A 166 9.79 -6.09 7.76
N PRO A 167 9.81 -6.55 9.01
CA PRO A 167 11.01 -6.98 9.76
C PRO A 167 11.62 -8.26 9.20
N THR A 168 12.93 -8.45 9.36
CA THR A 168 13.68 -9.58 8.76
C THR A 168 13.18 -10.96 9.22
N GLU A 169 12.67 -11.06 10.44
CA GLU A 169 12.09 -12.29 10.99
C GLU A 169 10.80 -12.74 10.27
N HIS A 170 10.23 -11.92 9.41
CA HIS A 170 9.00 -12.22 8.64
C HIS A 170 9.26 -12.75 7.23
N GLU A 171 10.49 -13.19 6.90
CA GLU A 171 10.82 -13.76 5.58
C GLU A 171 9.84 -14.87 5.17
N LYS A 172 9.60 -15.84 6.06
CA LYS A 172 8.64 -16.93 5.78
C LYS A 172 7.21 -16.43 5.55
N LEU A 173 6.80 -15.42 6.29
CA LEU A 173 5.47 -14.81 6.11
C LEU A 173 5.40 -14.06 4.78
N MET A 174 6.45 -13.31 4.43
CA MET A 174 6.56 -12.60 3.17
C MET A 174 6.46 -13.56 1.98
N ASP A 175 7.20 -14.68 2.01
CA ASP A 175 7.15 -15.72 0.98
C ASP A 175 5.76 -16.36 0.85
N GLN A 176 5.09 -16.61 1.97
CA GLN A 176 3.73 -17.16 1.96
C GLN A 176 2.72 -16.19 1.39
N ILE A 177 2.83 -14.89 1.72
CA ILE A 177 1.97 -13.84 1.16
C ILE A 177 2.23 -13.69 -0.35
N GLU A 178 3.49 -13.75 -0.80
CA GLU A 178 3.80 -13.72 -2.23
C GLU A 178 3.14 -14.87 -3.01
N LYS A 179 3.07 -16.07 -2.41
CA LYS A 179 2.49 -17.27 -3.05
C LYS A 179 0.96 -17.28 -3.07
N ASN A 180 0.33 -16.86 -1.97
CA ASN A 180 -1.11 -17.07 -1.72
C ASN A 180 -1.88 -15.77 -1.49
N GLY A 181 -1.27 -14.62 -1.77
CA GLY A 181 -1.82 -13.30 -1.54
C GLY A 181 -1.12 -12.26 -2.39
N MET A 182 -0.87 -11.09 -1.79
CA MET A 182 -0.21 -9.98 -2.48
C MET A 182 0.66 -9.15 -1.53
N LEU A 183 1.89 -8.90 -1.94
CA LEU A 183 2.75 -7.86 -1.39
C LEU A 183 2.58 -6.60 -2.23
N LEU A 184 2.42 -5.45 -1.59
CA LEU A 184 2.19 -4.17 -2.25
C LEU A 184 3.07 -3.07 -1.64
N SER A 185 3.64 -2.20 -2.46
CA SER A 185 4.40 -1.03 -2.00
C SER A 185 4.28 0.15 -2.96
N GLU A 186 4.36 1.37 -2.44
CA GLU A 186 4.57 2.58 -3.25
C GLU A 186 6.05 2.87 -3.51
N TYR A 187 6.95 2.10 -2.91
CA TYR A 187 8.40 2.29 -2.99
C TYR A 187 9.02 1.33 -3.99
N GLU A 188 9.89 1.86 -4.85
CA GLU A 188 10.64 1.10 -5.82
C GLU A 188 11.62 0.11 -5.17
N PRO A 189 12.05 -0.96 -5.88
CA PRO A 189 13.08 -1.87 -5.40
C PRO A 189 14.34 -1.14 -4.94
N GLY A 190 14.96 -1.64 -3.86
CA GLY A 190 16.16 -1.05 -3.25
C GLY A 190 15.88 0.01 -2.19
N ILE A 191 14.65 0.52 -2.07
CA ILE A 191 14.31 1.49 -1.02
C ILE A 191 14.25 0.80 0.33
N LYS A 192 15.21 1.15 1.21
CA LYS A 192 15.30 0.62 2.57
C LYS A 192 14.18 1.15 3.47
N PRO A 193 13.74 0.37 4.49
CA PRO A 193 12.74 0.80 5.44
C PRO A 193 13.21 2.02 6.23
N GLN A 194 12.36 3.05 6.33
CA GLN A 194 12.59 4.25 7.12
C GLN A 194 11.38 4.55 8.01
N LYS A 195 11.61 5.10 9.19
CA LYS A 195 10.54 5.38 10.17
C LYS A 195 9.39 6.20 9.58
N VAL A 196 9.69 7.15 8.71
CA VAL A 196 8.71 8.06 8.06
C VAL A 196 7.83 7.34 7.02
N TYR A 197 8.26 6.21 6.48
CA TYR A 197 7.52 5.50 5.44
C TYR A 197 6.34 4.69 6.00
N PHE A 198 6.46 4.17 7.22
CA PHE A 198 5.39 3.36 7.82
C PHE A 198 4.08 4.15 8.05
N PRO A 199 4.10 5.35 8.66
CA PRO A 199 2.91 6.19 8.74
C PRO A 199 2.33 6.55 7.37
N ARG A 200 3.17 6.87 6.40
CA ARG A 200 2.73 7.19 5.02
C ARG A 200 2.06 6.01 4.35
N ARG A 201 2.65 4.82 4.46
CA ARG A 201 2.10 3.58 3.93
C ARG A 201 0.70 3.29 4.47
N ASN A 202 0.41 3.62 5.73
CA ASN A 202 -0.85 3.28 6.39
C ASN A 202 -2.08 3.87 5.69
N ARG A 203 -1.94 4.98 4.94
CA ARG A 203 -3.02 5.50 4.11
C ARG A 203 -3.45 4.49 3.02
N ILE A 204 -2.49 3.73 2.48
CA ILE A 204 -2.78 2.71 1.47
C ILE A 204 -3.55 1.55 2.10
N ILE A 205 -3.18 1.11 3.31
CA ILE A 205 -3.95 0.10 4.06
C ILE A 205 -5.40 0.56 4.23
N ALA A 206 -5.60 1.79 4.69
CA ALA A 206 -6.93 2.35 4.89
C ALA A 206 -7.73 2.49 3.59
N ALA A 207 -7.09 2.95 2.51
CA ALA A 207 -7.74 3.13 1.21
C ALA A 207 -8.17 1.80 0.56
N LEU A 208 -7.40 0.73 0.79
CA LEU A 208 -7.69 -0.61 0.29
C LEU A 208 -8.82 -1.32 1.06
N SER A 209 -9.19 -0.83 2.23
CA SER A 209 -10.11 -1.53 3.15
C SER A 209 -11.48 -0.86 3.17
N ASP A 210 -12.53 -1.68 3.28
CA ASP A 210 -13.90 -1.20 3.50
C ASP A 210 -14.16 -0.93 4.99
N GLU A 211 -13.46 -1.66 5.86
CA GLU A 211 -13.55 -1.54 7.30
C GLU A 211 -12.16 -1.70 7.92
N ILE A 212 -11.90 -1.01 9.02
CA ILE A 212 -10.63 -1.07 9.76
C ILE A 212 -10.89 -1.50 11.19
N ILE A 213 -10.27 -2.61 11.61
CA ILE A 213 -10.33 -3.12 12.96
C ILE A 213 -8.98 -2.88 13.64
N VAL A 214 -8.98 -2.05 14.67
CA VAL A 214 -7.83 -1.83 15.56
C VAL A 214 -8.00 -2.73 16.77
N VAL A 215 -7.21 -3.82 16.84
CA VAL A 215 -7.39 -4.84 17.88
C VAL A 215 -6.85 -4.39 19.23
N GLU A 216 -5.65 -3.84 19.26
CA GLU A 216 -5.03 -3.25 20.46
C GLU A 216 -4.12 -2.11 20.03
N ALA A 217 -4.24 -0.95 20.65
CA ALA A 217 -3.38 0.20 20.32
C ALA A 217 -3.15 1.09 21.53
N LYS A 218 -1.88 1.45 21.78
CA LYS A 218 -1.54 2.49 22.74
C LYS A 218 -1.66 3.87 22.07
N LYS A 219 -1.91 4.92 22.87
CA LYS A 219 -1.91 6.32 22.41
C LYS A 219 -0.62 6.62 21.63
N GLY A 220 -0.75 7.21 20.44
CA GLY A 220 0.38 7.53 19.55
C GLY A 220 0.92 6.35 18.73
N SER A 221 0.29 5.16 18.77
CA SER A 221 0.73 4.02 17.97
C SER A 221 0.42 4.18 16.47
N GLY A 222 1.21 3.51 15.63
CA GLY A 222 1.00 3.51 14.17
C GLY A 222 -0.37 2.97 13.74
N ALA A 223 -0.98 2.07 14.50
CA ALA A 223 -2.32 1.54 14.20
C ALA A 223 -3.40 2.64 14.29
N LEU A 224 -3.25 3.59 15.21
CA LEU A 224 -4.16 4.74 15.31
C LEU A 224 -4.03 5.69 14.11
N ILE A 225 -2.86 5.75 13.48
CA ILE A 225 -2.68 6.51 12.23
C ILE A 225 -3.48 5.86 11.10
N THR A 226 -3.51 4.53 11.02
CA THR A 226 -4.35 3.81 10.05
C THR A 226 -5.84 4.08 10.31
N ALA A 227 -6.26 4.07 11.58
CA ALA A 227 -7.63 4.41 11.97
C ALA A 227 -7.99 5.84 11.53
N GLN A 228 -7.11 6.82 11.77
CA GLN A 228 -7.34 8.21 11.35
C GLN A 228 -7.47 8.35 9.83
N TYR A 229 -6.63 7.67 9.05
CA TYR A 229 -6.82 7.62 7.59
C TYR A 229 -8.16 6.99 7.22
N GLY A 230 -8.57 5.91 7.91
CA GLY A 230 -9.88 5.31 7.70
C GLY A 230 -11.03 6.29 7.92
N GLU A 231 -11.01 7.03 9.02
CA GLU A 231 -12.00 8.09 9.30
C GLU A 231 -12.00 9.18 8.21
N ASN A 232 -10.82 9.64 7.79
CA ASN A 232 -10.67 10.62 6.71
C ASN A 232 -11.21 10.12 5.36
N TYR A 233 -11.15 8.81 5.13
CA TYR A 233 -11.67 8.14 3.92
C TYR A 233 -13.11 7.64 4.09
N HIS A 234 -13.79 8.03 5.16
CA HIS A 234 -15.16 7.59 5.49
C HIS A 234 -15.32 6.07 5.56
N ARG A 235 -14.27 5.37 6.03
CA ARG A 235 -14.32 3.93 6.30
C ARG A 235 -14.84 3.67 7.70
N LYS A 236 -15.53 2.56 7.88
CA LYS A 236 -15.95 2.12 9.22
C LYS A 236 -14.71 1.72 10.02
N VAL A 237 -14.53 2.32 11.19
CA VAL A 237 -13.40 2.04 12.10
C VAL A 237 -13.93 1.46 13.41
N ILE A 238 -13.47 0.26 13.74
CA ILE A 238 -13.78 -0.44 15.00
C ILE A 238 -12.51 -0.50 15.84
N ARG A 239 -12.60 -0.10 17.08
CA ARG A 239 -11.50 -0.17 18.06
C ARG A 239 -11.89 -1.18 19.15
N LEU A 240 -11.14 -2.28 19.20
CA LEU A 240 -11.24 -3.30 20.26
C LEU A 240 -10.12 -2.96 21.26
N MET A 241 -10.46 -2.40 22.39
CA MET A 241 -9.51 -2.03 23.45
C MET A 241 -9.55 -3.00 24.59
#